data_9892e5433dfd3eba3e23ff41c836dfe1
#
_entry.id   9892e5433dfd3eba3e23ff41c836dfe1
#
_cell.length_a   1.000
_cell.length_b   1.000
_cell.length_c   1.000
_cell.angle_alpha   90.00
_cell.angle_beta   90.00
_cell.angle_gamma   90.00
#
_symmetry.space_group_name_H-M   'P 1'
#
loop_
_entity.id
_entity.type
_entity.pdbx_description
1 polymer ?
#
loop_
_entity_poly.entity_id
_entity_poly.type
_entity_poly.pdbx_seq_one_letter_code
_entity_poly.pdbx_strand_id
1 'polypeptide(L)'
;SACLAGEVQRYIQKGLVDEAKKAALKYQDCFGKGNYFLELQDHGLPEQKLVNTTLLQMSRELDIPMVVTNDVHYTYADDVKPHDILLCLQTGKKLSDEDRMRYEGGQYYVKSEEEMKGLFPYAWEAVENTQRIADRCHVEIEFGVTKLPKFDVPEGYNSWTYLNKLCYDGLKERYGDENAPAGETGQTLKERLDYELNVIQTMGYVDYFLIVWDFIN
;
A
#
# COMPACT_ATOMS: atom_id res chain seq x y z
N SER A 1 -9.97 -6.70 -11.90
CA SER A 1 -9.41 -5.96 -13.06
C SER A 1 -9.00 -4.52 -12.72
N ALA A 2 -9.16 -4.08 -11.50
CA ALA A 2 -8.86 -2.75 -11.00
C ALA A 2 -9.81 -1.63 -11.50
N CYS A 3 -9.47 -0.36 -11.18
CA CYS A 3 -10.27 0.83 -11.49
C CYS A 3 -10.10 1.31 -12.94
N LEU A 4 -10.61 2.49 -13.28
CA LEU A 4 -10.49 3.10 -14.62
C LEU A 4 -9.04 3.20 -15.14
N ALA A 5 -8.04 3.25 -14.26
CA ALA A 5 -6.63 3.24 -14.62
C ALA A 5 -6.07 1.83 -14.92
N GLY A 6 -6.84 0.77 -14.70
CA GLY A 6 -6.46 -0.60 -15.02
C GLY A 6 -6.26 -0.84 -16.52
N GLU A 7 -5.45 -1.84 -16.89
CA GLU A 7 -5.12 -2.12 -18.30
C GLU A 7 -6.38 -2.40 -19.13
N VAL A 8 -7.28 -3.27 -18.64
CA VAL A 8 -8.53 -3.63 -19.32
C VAL A 8 -9.41 -2.41 -19.50
N GLN A 9 -9.65 -1.65 -18.43
CA GLN A 9 -10.50 -0.45 -18.44
C GLN A 9 -9.95 0.63 -19.38
N ARG A 10 -8.64 0.84 -19.40
CA ARG A 10 -8.00 1.80 -20.32
C ARG A 10 -8.17 1.42 -21.79
N TYR A 11 -8.13 0.13 -22.14
CA TYR A 11 -8.43 -0.30 -23.50
C TYR A 11 -9.88 -0.06 -23.84
N ILE A 12 -10.83 -0.34 -22.94
CA ILE A 12 -12.26 -0.07 -23.15
C ILE A 12 -12.52 1.42 -23.40
N GLN A 13 -11.95 2.30 -22.57
CA GLN A 13 -12.09 3.76 -22.71
C GLN A 13 -11.55 4.28 -24.06
N LYS A 14 -10.57 3.60 -24.63
CA LYS A 14 -10.00 3.91 -25.96
C LYS A 14 -10.76 3.27 -27.11
N GLY A 15 -11.83 2.50 -26.85
CA GLY A 15 -12.59 1.76 -27.86
C GLY A 15 -11.86 0.50 -28.36
N LEU A 16 -10.79 0.08 -27.72
CA LEU A 16 -9.96 -1.08 -28.09
C LEU A 16 -10.46 -2.34 -27.36
N VAL A 17 -11.69 -2.76 -27.62
CA VAL A 17 -12.37 -3.84 -26.90
C VAL A 17 -11.67 -5.19 -27.10
N ASP A 18 -11.13 -5.48 -28.27
CA ASP A 18 -10.41 -6.74 -28.54
C ASP A 18 -9.10 -6.81 -27.72
N GLU A 19 -8.41 -5.69 -27.57
CA GLU A 19 -7.22 -5.62 -26.70
C GLU A 19 -7.59 -5.75 -25.22
N ALA A 20 -8.71 -5.20 -24.81
CA ALA A 20 -9.25 -5.39 -23.45
C ALA A 20 -9.54 -6.88 -23.16
N LYS A 21 -10.15 -7.60 -24.13
CA LYS A 21 -10.40 -9.05 -24.04
C LYS A 21 -9.11 -9.85 -23.92
N LYS A 22 -8.11 -9.56 -24.76
CA LYS A 22 -6.79 -10.21 -24.70
C LYS A 22 -6.12 -9.99 -23.35
N ALA A 23 -6.15 -8.77 -22.83
CA ALA A 23 -5.61 -8.45 -21.51
C ALA A 23 -6.35 -9.22 -20.39
N ALA A 24 -7.67 -9.27 -20.43
CA ALA A 24 -8.46 -10.02 -19.45
C ALA A 24 -8.14 -11.53 -19.47
N LEU A 25 -8.03 -12.14 -20.64
CA LEU A 25 -7.65 -13.54 -20.78
C LEU A 25 -6.22 -13.80 -20.29
N LYS A 26 -5.27 -12.91 -20.59
CA LYS A 26 -3.90 -12.98 -20.07
C LYS A 26 -3.88 -13.03 -18.54
N TYR A 27 -4.66 -12.18 -17.88
CA TYR A 27 -4.74 -12.20 -16.42
C TYR A 27 -5.45 -13.45 -15.89
N GLN A 28 -6.50 -13.93 -16.55
CA GLN A 28 -7.14 -15.19 -16.20
C GLN A 28 -6.16 -16.37 -16.30
N ASP A 29 -5.33 -16.41 -17.34
CA ASP A 29 -4.31 -17.44 -17.50
C ASP A 29 -3.23 -17.38 -16.42
N CYS A 30 -2.79 -16.17 -16.04
CA CYS A 30 -1.79 -15.97 -14.99
C CYS A 30 -2.29 -16.42 -13.59
N PHE A 31 -3.54 -16.10 -13.24
CA PHE A 31 -4.09 -16.38 -11.91
C PHE A 31 -4.89 -17.70 -11.86
N GLY A 32 -5.23 -18.24 -12.98
CA GLY A 32 -6.09 -19.41 -13.12
C GLY A 32 -7.58 -19.07 -13.18
N LYS A 33 -8.36 -19.93 -13.84
CA LYS A 33 -9.81 -19.76 -13.97
C LYS A 33 -10.49 -19.67 -12.60
N GLY A 34 -11.36 -18.68 -12.43
CA GLY A 34 -12.07 -18.40 -11.18
C GLY A 34 -11.26 -17.62 -10.13
N ASN A 35 -10.02 -17.21 -10.42
CA ASN A 35 -9.18 -16.41 -9.53
C ASN A 35 -8.95 -14.97 -10.05
N TYR A 36 -9.44 -14.67 -11.23
CA TYR A 36 -9.45 -13.33 -11.80
C TYR A 36 -10.89 -12.88 -12.01
N PHE A 37 -11.18 -11.63 -11.65
CA PHE A 37 -12.52 -11.05 -11.72
C PHE A 37 -12.50 -9.75 -12.52
N LEU A 38 -13.55 -9.52 -13.31
CA LEU A 38 -13.83 -8.23 -13.90
C LEU A 38 -14.51 -7.36 -12.85
N GLU A 39 -13.93 -6.20 -12.56
CA GLU A 39 -14.32 -5.35 -11.43
C GLU A 39 -15.22 -4.21 -11.88
N LEU A 40 -16.38 -4.10 -11.26
CA LEU A 40 -17.37 -3.04 -11.50
C LEU A 40 -17.29 -2.01 -10.39
N GLN A 41 -17.21 -0.73 -10.74
CA GLN A 41 -17.27 0.42 -9.82
C GLN A 41 -18.28 1.45 -10.34
N ASP A 42 -19.01 2.12 -9.45
CA ASP A 42 -19.91 3.22 -9.80
C ASP A 42 -19.87 4.31 -8.73
N HIS A 43 -19.22 5.42 -9.06
CA HIS A 43 -19.16 6.64 -8.27
C HIS A 43 -19.90 7.80 -8.98
N GLY A 44 -20.72 7.47 -9.99
CA GLY A 44 -21.44 8.43 -10.81
C GLY A 44 -20.66 8.96 -12.02
N LEU A 45 -19.46 8.42 -12.30
CA LEU A 45 -18.64 8.86 -13.43
C LEU A 45 -19.17 8.27 -14.76
N PRO A 46 -19.33 9.09 -15.81
CA PRO A 46 -19.76 8.59 -17.13
C PRO A 46 -18.87 7.49 -17.69
N GLU A 47 -17.57 7.58 -17.48
CA GLU A 47 -16.56 6.60 -17.92
C GLU A 47 -16.80 5.24 -17.27
N GLN A 48 -17.18 5.20 -15.99
CA GLN A 48 -17.50 3.95 -15.30
C GLN A 48 -18.74 3.27 -15.90
N LYS A 49 -19.74 4.02 -16.31
CA LYS A 49 -20.93 3.46 -16.97
C LYS A 49 -20.59 2.79 -18.29
N LEU A 50 -19.77 3.46 -19.11
CA LEU A 50 -19.27 2.92 -20.37
C LEU A 50 -18.48 1.62 -20.14
N VAL A 51 -17.53 1.66 -19.20
CA VAL A 51 -16.67 0.52 -18.85
C VAL A 51 -17.50 -0.64 -18.32
N ASN A 52 -18.42 -0.40 -17.37
CA ASN A 52 -19.26 -1.43 -16.78
C ASN A 52 -20.12 -2.15 -17.83
N THR A 53 -20.70 -1.41 -18.79
CA THR A 53 -21.48 -2.00 -19.88
C THR A 53 -20.64 -2.99 -20.70
N THR A 54 -19.41 -2.60 -21.03
CA THR A 54 -18.49 -3.44 -21.80
C THR A 54 -18.00 -4.65 -20.98
N LEU A 55 -17.70 -4.45 -19.69
CA LEU A 55 -17.28 -5.54 -18.79
C LEU A 55 -18.38 -6.59 -18.60
N LEU A 56 -19.65 -6.19 -18.51
CA LEU A 56 -20.79 -7.12 -18.47
C LEU A 56 -20.87 -8.01 -19.70
N GLN A 57 -20.61 -7.45 -20.88
CA GLN A 57 -20.57 -8.22 -22.13
C GLN A 57 -19.34 -9.16 -22.14
N MET A 58 -18.15 -8.63 -21.81
CA MET A 58 -16.92 -9.41 -21.75
C MET A 58 -17.01 -10.58 -20.77
N SER A 59 -17.61 -10.37 -19.60
CA SER A 59 -17.81 -11.44 -18.60
C SER A 59 -18.56 -12.65 -19.18
N ARG A 60 -19.65 -12.38 -19.92
CA ARG A 60 -20.45 -13.44 -20.57
C ARG A 60 -19.70 -14.13 -21.70
N GLU A 61 -18.99 -13.37 -22.53
CA GLU A 61 -18.26 -13.88 -23.68
C GLU A 61 -17.02 -14.70 -23.29
N LEU A 62 -16.31 -14.29 -22.24
CA LEU A 62 -15.04 -14.88 -21.83
C LEU A 62 -15.17 -15.85 -20.64
N ASP A 63 -16.37 -16.00 -20.09
CA ASP A 63 -16.62 -16.79 -18.87
C ASP A 63 -15.69 -16.36 -17.71
N ILE A 64 -15.57 -15.03 -17.52
CA ILE A 64 -14.80 -14.42 -16.42
C ILE A 64 -15.79 -13.83 -15.41
N PRO A 65 -15.77 -14.25 -14.11
CA PRO A 65 -16.69 -13.74 -13.11
C PRO A 65 -16.45 -12.27 -12.82
N MET A 66 -17.47 -11.59 -12.33
CA MET A 66 -17.40 -10.18 -11.94
C MET A 66 -17.42 -10.02 -10.42
N VAL A 67 -16.90 -8.89 -9.95
CA VAL A 67 -17.00 -8.45 -8.55
C VAL A 67 -17.30 -6.94 -8.52
N VAL A 68 -18.09 -6.49 -7.55
CA VAL A 68 -18.30 -5.07 -7.31
C VAL A 68 -17.37 -4.59 -6.20
N THR A 69 -16.84 -3.37 -6.34
CA THR A 69 -16.06 -2.69 -5.30
C THR A 69 -16.43 -1.22 -5.23
N ASN A 70 -16.11 -0.55 -4.14
CA ASN A 70 -16.42 0.87 -3.95
C ASN A 70 -15.21 1.77 -3.80
N ASP A 71 -13.99 1.27 -4.05
CA ASP A 71 -12.76 2.09 -3.98
C ASP A 71 -12.73 3.00 -2.72
N VAL A 72 -12.95 2.39 -1.54
CA VAL A 72 -13.17 3.08 -0.28
C VAL A 72 -11.96 3.91 0.13
N HIS A 73 -12.18 5.21 0.37
CA HIS A 73 -11.14 6.15 0.82
C HIS A 73 -11.44 6.76 2.19
N TYR A 74 -12.66 6.64 2.69
CA TYR A 74 -13.09 7.11 4.01
C TYR A 74 -14.26 6.29 4.54
N THR A 75 -14.53 6.37 5.85
CA THR A 75 -15.48 5.47 6.52
C THR A 75 -16.93 5.88 6.31
N TYR A 76 -17.26 7.15 6.54
CA TYR A 76 -18.62 7.66 6.49
C TYR A 76 -18.80 8.65 5.34
N ALA A 77 -20.01 8.78 4.81
CA ALA A 77 -20.33 9.71 3.71
C ALA A 77 -19.91 11.15 4.02
N ASP A 78 -20.05 11.59 5.27
CA ASP A 78 -19.68 12.95 5.72
C ASP A 78 -18.18 13.19 5.79
N ASP A 79 -17.36 12.13 5.76
CA ASP A 79 -15.90 12.22 5.80
C ASP A 79 -15.29 12.73 4.48
N VAL A 80 -16.10 12.99 3.46
CA VAL A 80 -15.65 13.57 2.20
C VAL A 80 -14.88 14.88 2.39
N LYS A 81 -15.32 15.73 3.32
CA LYS A 81 -14.65 17.02 3.60
C LYS A 81 -13.30 16.87 4.32
N PRO A 82 -13.21 16.13 5.44
CA PRO A 82 -11.92 15.79 6.04
C PRO A 82 -10.96 15.13 5.05
N HIS A 83 -11.43 14.20 4.22
CA HIS A 83 -10.62 13.54 3.20
C HIS A 83 -10.07 14.52 2.16
N ASP A 84 -10.88 15.49 1.72
CA ASP A 84 -10.44 16.53 0.77
C ASP A 84 -9.32 17.41 1.37
N ILE A 85 -9.38 17.70 2.68
CA ILE A 85 -8.30 18.40 3.39
C ILE A 85 -7.01 17.55 3.44
N LEU A 86 -7.12 16.24 3.71
CA LEU A 86 -5.98 15.32 3.70
C LEU A 86 -5.31 15.25 2.33
N LEU A 87 -6.09 15.25 1.25
CA LEU A 87 -5.54 15.32 -0.12
C LEU A 87 -4.74 16.61 -0.36
N CYS A 88 -5.24 17.75 0.14
CA CYS A 88 -4.49 19.01 0.06
C CYS A 88 -3.16 18.93 0.81
N LEU A 89 -3.14 18.37 2.02
CA LEU A 89 -1.91 18.16 2.79
C LEU A 89 -0.92 17.25 2.05
N GLN A 90 -1.41 16.13 1.51
CA GLN A 90 -0.58 15.16 0.79
C GLN A 90 0.04 15.75 -0.48
N THR A 91 -0.70 16.59 -1.20
CA THR A 91 -0.29 17.13 -2.52
C THR A 91 0.34 18.52 -2.42
N GLY A 92 0.44 19.12 -1.23
CA GLY A 92 0.92 20.48 -1.03
C GLY A 92 0.03 21.56 -1.65
N LYS A 93 -1.28 21.28 -1.78
CA LYS A 93 -2.28 22.17 -2.36
C LYS A 93 -3.15 22.82 -1.28
N LYS A 94 -3.91 23.83 -1.65
CA LYS A 94 -4.90 24.51 -0.81
C LYS A 94 -6.32 24.16 -1.28
N LEU A 95 -7.29 24.24 -0.39
CA LEU A 95 -8.70 24.02 -0.73
C LEU A 95 -9.20 24.99 -1.81
N SER A 96 -8.63 26.20 -1.89
CA SER A 96 -8.96 27.22 -2.89
C SER A 96 -8.38 26.94 -4.28
N ASP A 97 -7.44 26.01 -4.42
CA ASP A 97 -6.80 25.73 -5.69
C ASP A 97 -7.78 24.98 -6.60
N GLU A 98 -7.94 25.43 -7.85
CA GLU A 98 -8.84 24.81 -8.82
C GLU A 98 -8.24 23.52 -9.39
N ASP A 99 -6.94 23.55 -9.72
CA ASP A 99 -6.19 22.41 -10.26
C ASP A 99 -5.59 21.59 -9.12
N ARG A 100 -6.40 20.69 -8.54
CA ARG A 100 -5.97 19.75 -7.50
C ARG A 100 -6.74 18.44 -7.55
N MET A 101 -6.17 17.40 -6.98
CA MET A 101 -6.83 16.10 -6.85
C MET A 101 -8.06 16.21 -5.93
N ARG A 102 -9.17 15.66 -6.37
CA ARG A 102 -10.44 15.58 -5.62
C ARG A 102 -11.13 14.26 -5.89
N TYR A 103 -11.85 13.77 -4.90
CA TYR A 103 -12.79 12.66 -5.04
C TYR A 103 -14.20 13.24 -5.04
N GLU A 104 -14.68 13.59 -6.23
CA GLU A 104 -15.97 14.25 -6.39
C GLU A 104 -17.14 13.31 -6.07
N GLY A 105 -18.27 13.89 -5.66
CA GLY A 105 -19.54 13.17 -5.45
C GLY A 105 -19.68 12.47 -4.10
N GLY A 106 -18.64 12.39 -3.26
CA GLY A 106 -18.75 11.86 -1.90
C GLY A 106 -19.14 10.37 -1.81
N GLN A 107 -18.84 9.57 -2.83
CA GLN A 107 -19.32 8.18 -2.94
C GLN A 107 -18.31 7.12 -2.53
N TYR A 108 -17.13 7.51 -2.05
CA TYR A 108 -16.00 6.61 -1.75
C TYR A 108 -15.96 6.17 -0.28
N TYR A 109 -17.12 6.04 0.36
CA TYR A 109 -17.26 5.58 1.75
C TYR A 109 -17.59 4.08 1.83
N VAL A 110 -17.53 3.53 3.03
CA VAL A 110 -17.91 2.13 3.29
C VAL A 110 -19.42 1.99 3.15
N LYS A 111 -19.88 1.42 2.03
CA LYS A 111 -21.29 1.19 1.76
C LYS A 111 -21.77 -0.15 2.33
N SER A 112 -23.04 -0.20 2.73
CA SER A 112 -23.69 -1.45 3.10
C SER A 112 -23.96 -2.33 1.86
N GLU A 113 -24.27 -3.60 2.12
CA GLU A 113 -24.65 -4.54 1.04
C GLU A 113 -25.88 -4.05 0.28
N GLU A 114 -26.87 -3.47 0.97
CA GLU A 114 -28.08 -2.91 0.39
C GLU A 114 -27.77 -1.73 -0.53
N GLU A 115 -26.89 -0.83 -0.11
CA GLU A 115 -26.43 0.29 -0.94
C GLU A 115 -25.72 -0.20 -2.20
N MET A 116 -24.82 -1.19 -2.07
CA MET A 116 -24.13 -1.77 -3.20
C MET A 116 -25.08 -2.51 -4.15
N LYS A 117 -26.08 -3.26 -3.63
CA LYS A 117 -27.14 -3.88 -4.44
C LYS A 117 -27.98 -2.84 -5.18
N GLY A 118 -28.21 -1.70 -4.55
CA GLY A 118 -28.92 -0.58 -5.17
C GLY A 118 -28.16 0.06 -6.34
N LEU A 119 -26.82 0.11 -6.25
CA LEU A 119 -25.96 0.63 -7.33
C LEU A 119 -25.84 -0.36 -8.50
N PHE A 120 -25.83 -1.67 -8.21
CA PHE A 120 -25.62 -2.74 -9.20
C PHE A 120 -26.82 -3.70 -9.29
N PRO A 121 -28.07 -3.23 -9.51
CA PRO A 121 -29.24 -4.08 -9.56
C PRO A 121 -29.23 -5.08 -10.71
N TYR A 122 -28.35 -4.87 -11.69
CA TYR A 122 -28.15 -5.69 -12.88
C TYR A 122 -27.01 -6.73 -12.73
N ALA A 123 -26.30 -6.73 -11.60
CA ALA A 123 -25.10 -7.57 -11.38
C ALA A 123 -25.08 -8.19 -9.96
N TRP A 124 -26.14 -8.80 -9.53
CA TRP A 124 -26.27 -9.39 -8.19
C TRP A 124 -25.20 -10.41 -7.85
N GLU A 125 -24.84 -11.26 -8.83
CA GLU A 125 -23.78 -12.24 -8.65
C GLU A 125 -22.44 -11.58 -8.36
N ALA A 126 -22.15 -10.42 -8.95
CA ALA A 126 -20.95 -9.66 -8.69
C ALA A 126 -20.90 -9.09 -7.27
N VAL A 127 -22.07 -8.79 -6.66
CA VAL A 127 -22.17 -8.44 -5.23
C VAL A 127 -21.91 -9.66 -4.35
N GLU A 128 -22.55 -10.79 -4.63
CA GLU A 128 -22.33 -12.04 -3.88
C GLU A 128 -20.88 -12.54 -3.97
N ASN A 129 -20.21 -12.30 -5.08
CA ASN A 129 -18.81 -12.70 -5.27
C ASN A 129 -17.86 -12.01 -4.29
N THR A 130 -18.21 -10.86 -3.71
CA THR A 130 -17.42 -10.24 -2.63
C THR A 130 -17.30 -11.17 -1.43
N GLN A 131 -18.42 -11.76 -0.99
CA GLN A 131 -18.44 -12.73 0.11
C GLN A 131 -17.73 -14.03 -0.28
N ARG A 132 -17.98 -14.54 -1.48
CA ARG A 132 -17.30 -15.77 -1.98
C ARG A 132 -15.77 -15.60 -2.04
N ILE A 133 -15.27 -14.41 -2.38
CA ILE A 133 -13.84 -14.10 -2.34
C ILE A 133 -13.35 -14.05 -0.90
N ALA A 134 -14.06 -13.35 0.00
CA ALA A 134 -13.70 -13.26 1.42
C ALA A 134 -13.60 -14.64 2.08
N ASP A 135 -14.55 -15.54 1.80
CA ASP A 135 -14.57 -16.91 2.34
C ASP A 135 -13.37 -17.77 1.90
N ARG A 136 -12.69 -17.36 0.82
CA ARG A 136 -11.46 -18.01 0.30
C ARG A 136 -10.18 -17.42 0.89
N CYS A 137 -10.27 -16.30 1.57
CA CYS A 137 -9.11 -15.59 2.13
C CYS A 137 -8.93 -16.00 3.61
N HIS A 138 -7.83 -16.66 3.90
CA HIS A 138 -7.45 -17.08 5.26
C HIS A 138 -6.09 -16.44 5.57
N VAL A 139 -6.10 -15.32 6.28
CA VAL A 139 -4.90 -14.55 6.60
C VAL A 139 -4.77 -14.44 8.11
N GLU A 140 -3.67 -14.94 8.65
CA GLU A 140 -3.26 -14.72 10.03
C GLU A 140 -2.16 -13.67 10.08
N ILE A 141 -2.39 -12.59 10.83
CA ILE A 141 -1.39 -11.55 11.05
C ILE A 141 -0.69 -11.85 12.37
N GLU A 142 0.59 -12.17 12.28
CA GLU A 142 1.43 -12.45 13.43
C GLU A 142 1.90 -11.14 14.07
N PHE A 143 1.31 -10.78 15.21
CA PHE A 143 1.66 -9.57 15.95
C PHE A 143 2.83 -9.82 16.91
N GLY A 144 3.64 -8.76 17.15
CA GLY A 144 4.74 -8.80 18.11
C GLY A 144 5.99 -9.55 17.64
N VAL A 145 6.01 -10.05 16.41
CA VAL A 145 7.17 -10.71 15.81
C VAL A 145 7.85 -9.76 14.82
N THR A 146 9.06 -9.37 15.14
CA THR A 146 9.89 -8.55 14.27
C THR A 146 10.38 -9.38 13.08
N LYS A 147 9.99 -9.01 11.88
CA LYS A 147 10.36 -9.69 10.62
C LYS A 147 11.54 -9.01 9.91
N LEU A 148 12.42 -8.37 10.67
CA LEU A 148 13.64 -7.78 10.11
C LEU A 148 14.62 -8.88 9.68
N PRO A 149 15.25 -8.78 8.49
CA PRO A 149 16.30 -9.69 8.09
C PRO A 149 17.50 -9.58 9.03
N LYS A 150 18.28 -10.64 9.15
CA LYS A 150 19.55 -10.62 9.85
C LYS A 150 20.65 -10.12 8.91
N PHE A 151 21.60 -9.39 9.47
CA PHE A 151 22.79 -8.96 8.76
C PHE A 151 23.88 -10.03 8.86
N ASP A 152 24.52 -10.35 7.74
CA ASP A 152 25.65 -11.30 7.71
C ASP A 152 26.92 -10.59 8.20
N VAL A 153 27.34 -10.92 9.41
CA VAL A 153 28.53 -10.33 10.03
C VAL A 153 29.79 -11.12 9.71
N PRO A 154 30.98 -10.47 9.71
CA PRO A 154 32.26 -11.17 9.54
C PRO A 154 32.50 -12.22 10.61
N GLU A 155 33.34 -13.21 10.28
CA GLU A 155 33.73 -14.28 11.20
C GLU A 155 34.32 -13.71 12.52
N GLY A 156 33.93 -14.29 13.64
CA GLY A 156 34.34 -13.84 14.97
C GLY A 156 33.44 -12.76 15.60
N TYR A 157 32.44 -12.25 14.89
CA TYR A 157 31.49 -11.28 15.40
C TYR A 157 30.07 -11.83 15.45
N ASN A 158 29.24 -11.25 16.31
CA ASN A 158 27.78 -11.22 16.18
C ASN A 158 27.33 -9.81 15.83
N SER A 159 26.07 -9.63 15.46
CA SER A 159 25.54 -8.32 15.03
C SER A 159 25.83 -7.20 16.05
N TRP A 160 25.65 -7.49 17.34
CA TRP A 160 25.91 -6.52 18.40
C TRP A 160 27.37 -6.11 18.50
N THR A 161 28.28 -7.06 18.56
CA THR A 161 29.72 -6.78 18.68
C THR A 161 30.28 -6.10 17.43
N TYR A 162 29.72 -6.43 16.26
CA TYR A 162 30.11 -5.79 15.01
C TYR A 162 29.62 -4.34 14.91
N LEU A 163 28.36 -4.07 15.28
CA LEU A 163 27.83 -2.70 15.33
C LEU A 163 28.66 -1.83 16.30
N ASN A 164 28.95 -2.33 17.49
CA ASN A 164 29.79 -1.63 18.47
C ASN A 164 31.16 -1.28 17.87
N LYS A 165 31.83 -2.26 17.25
CA LYS A 165 33.13 -2.04 16.59
C LYS A 165 33.05 -0.91 15.59
N LEU A 166 32.09 -0.96 14.67
CA LEU A 166 31.93 0.07 13.64
C LEU A 166 31.67 1.46 14.24
N CYS A 167 30.83 1.54 15.26
CA CYS A 167 30.50 2.81 15.91
C CYS A 167 31.69 3.40 16.66
N TYR A 168 32.46 2.58 17.41
CA TYR A 168 33.63 3.05 18.13
C TYR A 168 34.80 3.41 17.18
N ASP A 169 35.00 2.64 16.11
CA ASP A 169 35.97 2.98 15.08
C ASP A 169 35.62 4.33 14.43
N GLY A 170 34.35 4.53 14.06
CA GLY A 170 33.86 5.78 13.50
C GLY A 170 33.91 6.96 14.49
N LEU A 171 33.67 6.73 15.77
CA LEU A 171 33.84 7.75 16.81
C LEU A 171 35.30 8.24 16.88
N LYS A 172 36.24 7.32 16.91
CA LYS A 172 37.68 7.61 16.94
C LYS A 172 38.13 8.31 15.67
N GLU A 173 37.67 7.86 14.51
CA GLU A 173 38.04 8.47 13.22
C GLU A 173 37.54 9.92 13.10
N ARG A 174 36.31 10.18 13.53
CA ARG A 174 35.67 11.50 13.34
C ARG A 174 36.06 12.53 14.38
N TYR A 175 36.29 12.10 15.64
CA TYR A 175 36.47 13.01 16.76
C TYR A 175 37.85 12.89 17.42
N GLY A 176 38.56 11.80 17.23
CA GLY A 176 39.88 11.57 17.79
C GLY A 176 39.89 11.27 19.30
N ASP A 177 39.11 12.02 20.10
CA ASP A 177 39.01 11.84 21.55
C ASP A 177 37.58 11.42 21.95
N GLU A 178 37.42 10.20 22.42
CA GLU A 178 36.14 9.64 22.88
C GLU A 178 35.59 10.32 24.14
N ASN A 179 36.49 10.96 24.93
CA ASN A 179 36.14 11.65 26.16
C ASN A 179 35.82 13.16 25.93
N ALA A 180 35.87 13.63 24.70
CA ALA A 180 35.46 14.98 24.37
C ALA A 180 33.98 15.23 24.73
N PRO A 181 33.59 16.47 25.07
CA PRO A 181 32.21 16.79 25.39
C PRO A 181 31.24 16.51 24.22
N ALA A 182 30.11 15.86 24.49
CA ALA A 182 29.02 15.65 23.55
C ALA A 182 28.04 16.83 23.63
N GLY A 183 28.35 17.95 23.00
CA GLY A 183 27.53 19.16 23.02
C GLY A 183 27.43 19.80 24.42
N GLU A 184 26.29 20.42 24.74
CA GLU A 184 26.09 21.16 25.99
C GLU A 184 25.56 20.29 27.16
N THR A 185 25.44 18.98 26.96
CA THR A 185 24.80 18.06 27.93
C THR A 185 25.69 17.67 29.10
N GLY A 186 26.99 17.97 29.08
CA GLY A 186 27.99 17.57 30.06
C GLY A 186 28.39 16.10 29.98
N GLN A 187 27.83 15.33 29.04
CA GLN A 187 28.23 13.94 28.74
C GLN A 187 29.46 13.94 27.83
N THR A 188 30.27 12.87 27.90
CA THR A 188 31.29 12.62 26.90
C THR A 188 30.71 11.98 25.64
N LEU A 189 31.42 12.05 24.51
CA LEU A 189 31.05 11.39 23.27
C LEU A 189 30.85 9.87 23.47
N LYS A 190 31.71 9.25 24.28
CA LYS A 190 31.62 7.85 24.65
C LYS A 190 30.33 7.53 25.40
N GLU A 191 30.01 8.29 26.45
CA GLU A 191 28.79 8.09 27.24
C GLU A 191 27.52 8.27 26.38
N ARG A 192 27.55 9.21 25.46
CA ARG A 192 26.44 9.40 24.52
C ARG A 192 26.31 8.23 23.55
N LEU A 193 27.41 7.75 22.98
CA LEU A 193 27.42 6.58 22.09
C LEU A 193 26.91 5.33 22.81
N ASP A 194 27.39 5.08 24.04
CA ASP A 194 26.95 3.94 24.86
C ASP A 194 25.44 3.97 25.10
N TYR A 195 24.89 5.15 25.39
CA TYR A 195 23.45 5.34 25.55
C TYR A 195 22.69 4.98 24.26
N GLU A 196 23.09 5.52 23.11
CA GLU A 196 22.42 5.26 21.83
C GLU A 196 22.51 3.78 21.45
N LEU A 197 23.65 3.15 21.58
CA LEU A 197 23.85 1.73 21.30
C LEU A 197 22.95 0.86 22.19
N ASN A 198 22.84 1.20 23.49
CA ASN A 198 21.98 0.48 24.41
C ASN A 198 20.50 0.61 24.02
N VAL A 199 20.05 1.77 23.55
CA VAL A 199 18.69 1.96 23.04
C VAL A 199 18.46 1.07 21.80
N ILE A 200 19.37 1.09 20.83
CA ILE A 200 19.29 0.27 19.61
C ILE A 200 19.21 -1.23 19.97
N GLN A 201 20.04 -1.69 20.91
CA GLN A 201 20.04 -3.08 21.36
C GLN A 201 18.73 -3.45 22.05
N THR A 202 18.28 -2.62 22.99
CA THR A 202 17.04 -2.86 23.77
C THR A 202 15.81 -2.92 22.88
N MET A 203 15.78 -2.08 21.85
CA MET A 203 14.70 -2.04 20.88
C MET A 203 14.77 -3.15 19.81
N GLY A 204 15.87 -3.95 19.78
CA GLY A 204 16.03 -5.05 18.83
C GLY A 204 16.35 -4.63 17.40
N TYR A 205 16.91 -3.43 17.18
CA TYR A 205 17.19 -2.88 15.84
C TYR A 205 18.65 -2.99 15.39
N VAL A 206 19.46 -3.81 16.04
CA VAL A 206 20.90 -3.94 15.73
C VAL A 206 21.13 -4.30 14.26
N ASP A 207 20.48 -5.36 13.77
CA ASP A 207 20.61 -5.80 12.38
C ASP A 207 20.10 -4.73 11.39
N TYR A 208 19.03 -4.00 11.74
CA TYR A 208 18.52 -2.91 10.93
C TYR A 208 19.57 -1.81 10.71
N PHE A 209 20.27 -1.40 11.77
CA PHE A 209 21.33 -0.40 11.67
C PHE A 209 22.51 -0.88 10.81
N LEU A 210 22.88 -2.16 10.93
CA LEU A 210 23.93 -2.75 10.09
C LEU A 210 23.53 -2.81 8.62
N ILE A 211 22.30 -3.20 8.31
CA ILE A 211 21.77 -3.23 6.94
C ILE A 211 21.76 -1.82 6.33
N VAL A 212 21.28 -0.81 7.09
CA VAL A 212 21.26 0.58 6.62
C VAL A 212 22.69 1.11 6.40
N TRP A 213 23.61 0.79 7.31
CA TRP A 213 25.01 1.18 7.16
C TRP A 213 25.63 0.58 5.89
N ASP A 214 25.44 -0.72 5.64
CA ASP A 214 25.95 -1.41 4.45
C ASP A 214 25.35 -0.86 3.15
N PHE A 215 24.06 -0.52 3.18
CA PHE A 215 23.37 0.05 2.02
C PHE A 215 23.86 1.46 1.64
N ILE A 216 24.36 2.23 2.62
CA ILE A 216 24.83 3.61 2.41
C ILE A 216 26.30 3.66 2.01
N ASN A 217 27.13 2.70 2.44
CA ASN A 217 28.57 2.64 2.18
C ASN A 217 28.91 1.76 0.97
#